data_3c07ee408122573953d4ba1ae7ec3b7d
#
_entry.id   3c07ee408122573953d4ba1ae7ec3b7d
#
_cell.length_a   1.000
_cell.length_b   1.000
_cell.length_c   1.000
_cell.angle_alpha   90.00
_cell.angle_beta   90.00
_cell.angle_gamma   90.00
#
_symmetry.space_group_name_H-M   'P 1'
#
loop_
_entity.id
_entity.type
_entity.pdbx_description
1 polymer ?
#
loop_
_entity_poly.entity_id
_entity_poly.type
_entity_poly.pdbx_seq_one_letter_code
_entity_poly.pdbx_strand_id
1 'polypeptide(L)'
;MKGMMKPLCFAAGLVLAAACARPVSLADEALDYCVKKVTGVQERLGADYGESPRNIAPGDCRWNLTPVCQENWTMGFWPGILWYAYEASGDAALETAARGYTEALDFIARQPAYDHDIGFIMFPSFGNGFRLTGDPAYKEAVLATAERLAALFNPAVGTILSWPREVPNFGGHNTIMDNMLNLETLFWAAENGGDPAWKDIAVTHADTTMRYNFRPDGTSYHVAVFDAETGAYRYS
;
A
#
# COMPACT_ATOMS: atom_id res chain seq x y z
N MET A 1 49.12 -11.12 -72.74
CA MET A 1 48.27 -9.95 -72.36
C MET A 1 47.91 -10.10 -70.87
N LYS A 2 48.50 -9.24 -70.01
CA LYS A 2 48.30 -9.28 -68.55
C LYS A 2 47.08 -8.43 -68.20
N GLY A 3 46.05 -9.04 -67.64
CA GLY A 3 44.88 -8.35 -67.06
C GLY A 3 45.17 -7.91 -65.67
N MET A 4 45.15 -6.61 -65.40
CA MET A 4 45.32 -5.99 -64.13
C MET A 4 43.96 -6.01 -63.35
N MET A 5 43.87 -6.74 -62.25
CA MET A 5 42.79 -6.64 -61.31
C MET A 5 43.00 -5.40 -60.42
N LYS A 6 42.04 -4.51 -60.39
CA LYS A 6 42.00 -3.37 -59.45
C LYS A 6 41.43 -3.83 -58.13
N PRO A 7 41.99 -3.41 -56.98
CA PRO A 7 41.38 -3.73 -55.70
C PRO A 7 40.18 -2.81 -55.42
N LEU A 8 39.05 -3.41 -55.03
CA LEU A 8 37.87 -2.72 -54.51
C LEU A 8 38.12 -2.39 -53.03
N CYS A 9 38.29 -1.11 -52.69
CA CYS A 9 38.31 -0.66 -51.33
C CYS A 9 36.86 -0.61 -50.78
N PHE A 10 36.53 -1.50 -49.85
CA PHE A 10 35.34 -1.39 -49.02
C PHE A 10 35.62 -0.39 -47.88
N ALA A 11 35.04 0.78 -48.00
CA ALA A 11 34.95 1.73 -46.86
C ALA A 11 33.83 1.28 -45.95
N ALA A 12 34.18 0.67 -44.81
CA ALA A 12 33.24 0.40 -43.75
C ALA A 12 32.91 1.70 -43.02
N GLY A 13 31.73 2.27 -43.30
CA GLY A 13 31.19 3.42 -42.56
C GLY A 13 30.78 3.01 -41.18
N LEU A 14 31.51 3.43 -40.16
CA LEU A 14 31.11 3.35 -38.76
C LEU A 14 29.97 4.37 -38.53
N VAL A 15 28.73 3.91 -38.46
CA VAL A 15 27.60 4.73 -37.98
C VAL A 15 27.68 4.77 -36.45
N LEU A 16 28.24 5.84 -35.89
CA LEU A 16 28.11 6.17 -34.51
C LEU A 16 26.64 6.57 -34.27
N ALA A 17 25.84 5.65 -33.73
CA ALA A 17 24.57 5.99 -33.15
C ALA A 17 24.84 6.82 -31.87
N ALA A 18 24.79 8.13 -31.98
CA ALA A 18 24.72 9.01 -30.82
C ALA A 18 23.37 8.72 -30.11
N ALA A 19 23.42 7.94 -29.05
CA ALA A 19 22.28 7.80 -28.15
C ALA A 19 22.02 9.19 -27.58
N CYS A 20 20.98 9.87 -28.08
CA CYS A 20 20.46 11.08 -27.43
C CYS A 20 19.99 10.67 -26.03
N ALA A 21 20.82 10.89 -25.02
CA ALA A 21 20.41 10.77 -23.64
C ALA A 21 19.22 11.73 -23.44
N ARG A 22 18.05 11.18 -23.10
CA ARG A 22 16.92 12.03 -22.70
C ARG A 22 17.36 12.83 -21.48
N PRO A 23 17.04 14.13 -21.40
CA PRO A 23 17.29 14.87 -20.18
C PRO A 23 16.57 14.19 -19.03
N VAL A 24 17.27 13.97 -17.93
CA VAL A 24 16.71 13.38 -16.71
C VAL A 24 15.59 14.30 -16.24
N SER A 25 14.40 13.75 -16.01
CA SER A 25 13.28 14.55 -15.52
C SER A 25 13.40 14.77 -14.00
N LEU A 26 12.76 15.82 -13.48
CA LEU A 26 12.68 16.04 -12.02
C LEU A 26 12.08 14.83 -11.30
N ALA A 27 11.16 14.10 -11.94
CA ALA A 27 10.56 12.89 -11.39
C ALA A 27 11.59 11.75 -11.27
N ASP A 28 12.45 11.57 -12.28
CA ASP A 28 13.51 10.56 -12.25
C ASP A 28 14.54 10.89 -11.15
N GLU A 29 14.96 12.17 -11.05
CA GLU A 29 15.87 12.62 -9.98
C GLU A 29 15.28 12.39 -8.58
N ALA A 30 13.99 12.70 -8.40
CA ALA A 30 13.29 12.49 -7.13
C ALA A 30 13.19 11.00 -6.79
N LEU A 31 12.90 10.15 -7.78
CA LEU A 31 12.79 8.70 -7.59
C LEU A 31 14.15 8.10 -7.21
N ASP A 32 15.21 8.46 -7.93
CA ASP A 32 16.58 8.03 -7.59
C ASP A 32 16.99 8.44 -6.18
N TYR A 33 16.63 9.67 -5.79
CA TYR A 33 16.86 10.14 -4.42
C TYR A 33 16.10 9.29 -3.39
N CYS A 34 14.83 8.98 -3.64
CA CYS A 34 14.01 8.15 -2.76
C CYS A 34 14.59 6.74 -2.63
N VAL A 35 14.91 6.07 -3.74
CA VAL A 35 15.55 4.75 -3.74
C VAL A 35 16.83 4.76 -2.91
N LYS A 36 17.73 5.72 -3.14
CA LYS A 36 18.96 5.86 -2.38
C LYS A 36 18.72 6.02 -0.87
N LYS A 37 17.68 6.79 -0.49
CA LYS A 37 17.32 6.97 0.93
C LYS A 37 16.77 5.70 1.55
N VAL A 38 15.89 5.01 0.85
CA VAL A 38 15.31 3.73 1.29
C VAL A 38 16.39 2.68 1.47
N THR A 39 17.29 2.51 0.49
CA THR A 39 18.42 1.58 0.57
C THR A 39 19.28 1.87 1.79
N GLY A 40 19.69 3.13 1.98
CA GLY A 40 20.53 3.50 3.13
C GLY A 40 19.82 3.39 4.48
N VAL A 41 18.48 3.45 4.53
CA VAL A 41 17.72 3.13 5.75
C VAL A 41 17.71 1.63 5.97
N GLN A 42 17.40 0.83 4.95
CA GLN A 42 17.32 -0.63 5.04
C GLN A 42 18.67 -1.26 5.43
N GLU A 43 19.77 -0.77 4.90
CA GLU A 43 21.12 -1.22 5.30
C GLU A 43 21.38 -1.04 6.80
N ARG A 44 20.87 0.04 7.40
CA ARG A 44 21.02 0.31 8.84
C ARG A 44 20.07 -0.50 9.70
N LEU A 45 18.87 -0.83 9.19
CA LEU A 45 17.89 -1.66 9.90
C LEU A 45 18.30 -3.14 9.91
N GLY A 46 18.99 -3.59 8.85
CA GLY A 46 19.38 -4.99 8.71
C GLY A 46 18.21 -5.91 8.37
N ALA A 47 18.27 -7.15 8.80
CA ALA A 47 17.32 -8.21 8.48
C ALA A 47 16.47 -8.67 9.69
N ASP A 48 16.30 -7.82 10.70
CA ASP A 48 15.35 -8.08 11.77
C ASP A 48 13.96 -7.55 11.35
N TYR A 49 13.11 -8.44 10.90
CA TYR A 49 11.76 -8.14 10.43
C TYR A 49 10.70 -8.16 11.56
N GLY A 50 11.11 -8.42 12.80
CA GLY A 50 10.25 -8.39 13.98
C GLY A 50 9.91 -6.98 14.47
N GLU A 51 10.62 -5.97 13.96
CA GLU A 51 10.40 -4.55 14.27
C GLU A 51 10.31 -3.75 12.97
N SER A 52 9.47 -2.72 12.95
CA SER A 52 9.28 -1.84 11.78
C SER A 52 9.60 -0.39 12.13
N PRO A 53 10.24 0.37 11.22
CA PRO A 53 10.48 1.80 11.43
C PRO A 53 9.16 2.58 11.38
N ARG A 54 8.90 3.40 12.39
CA ARG A 54 7.68 4.17 12.51
C ARG A 54 7.87 5.65 12.24
N ASN A 55 8.76 6.29 12.99
CA ASN A 55 9.01 7.72 12.87
C ASN A 55 10.41 8.07 13.39
N ILE A 56 10.82 9.31 13.14
CA ILE A 56 12.01 9.92 13.75
C ILE A 56 11.49 11.05 14.64
N ALA A 57 11.85 11.02 15.94
CA ALA A 57 11.45 12.08 16.86
C ALA A 57 12.14 13.41 16.50
N PRO A 58 11.52 14.57 16.78
CA PRO A 58 12.15 15.87 16.57
C PRO A 58 13.50 15.97 17.28
N GLY A 59 14.56 16.32 16.53
CA GLY A 59 15.93 16.41 17.05
C GLY A 59 16.69 15.08 17.09
N ASP A 60 16.08 13.98 16.73
CA ASP A 60 16.74 12.68 16.61
C ASP A 60 17.20 12.43 15.16
N CYS A 61 18.17 11.52 15.01
CA CYS A 61 18.68 11.03 13.71
C CYS A 61 18.44 9.54 13.52
N ARG A 62 17.66 8.89 14.40
CA ARG A 62 17.40 7.47 14.39
C ARG A 62 15.91 7.19 14.28
N TRP A 63 15.60 6.10 13.61
CA TRP A 63 14.25 5.57 13.56
C TRP A 63 13.82 5.04 14.93
N ASN A 64 12.63 5.41 15.37
CA ASN A 64 11.93 4.68 16.42
C ASN A 64 11.37 3.41 15.79
N LEU A 65 11.85 2.27 16.27
CA LEU A 65 11.35 0.96 15.86
C LEU A 65 10.20 0.54 16.78
N THR A 66 9.23 -0.15 16.21
CA THR A 66 8.11 -0.73 16.98
C THR A 66 7.96 -2.19 16.61
N PRO A 67 7.70 -3.07 17.60
CA PRO A 67 7.40 -4.46 17.35
C PRO A 67 6.25 -4.62 16.37
N VAL A 68 6.34 -5.62 15.49
CA VAL A 68 5.28 -5.96 14.54
C VAL A 68 4.03 -6.41 15.31
N CYS A 69 2.92 -5.70 15.12
CA CYS A 69 1.64 -5.97 15.74
C CYS A 69 0.50 -5.42 14.88
N GLN A 70 -0.73 -5.90 15.07
CA GLN A 70 -1.89 -5.41 14.32
C GLN A 70 -2.45 -4.07 14.83
N GLU A 71 -2.06 -3.65 16.03
CA GLU A 71 -2.49 -2.39 16.66
C GLU A 71 -1.76 -1.18 16.10
N ASN A 72 -0.69 -1.39 15.35
CA ASN A 72 0.09 -0.31 14.76
C ASN A 72 -0.22 -0.18 13.27
N TRP A 73 -1.10 0.74 12.93
CA TRP A 73 -1.55 1.01 11.58
C TRP A 73 -0.45 1.32 10.55
N THR A 74 0.75 1.69 11.00
CA THR A 74 1.86 2.04 10.08
C THR A 74 2.65 0.83 9.55
N MET A 75 2.36 -0.38 10.03
CA MET A 75 3.18 -1.58 9.75
C MET A 75 3.30 -1.93 8.27
N GLY A 76 2.28 -1.64 7.47
CA GLY A 76 2.28 -1.94 6.04
C GLY A 76 3.07 -0.96 5.17
N PHE A 77 3.39 0.23 5.68
CA PHE A 77 3.99 1.26 4.85
C PHE A 77 5.47 1.03 4.56
N TRP A 78 6.24 0.53 5.53
CA TRP A 78 7.66 0.26 5.26
C TRP A 78 7.85 -0.84 4.20
N PRO A 79 7.24 -2.03 4.30
CA PRO A 79 7.28 -2.99 3.21
C PRO A 79 6.73 -2.43 1.89
N GLY A 80 5.68 -1.62 1.92
CA GLY A 80 5.16 -0.94 0.73
C GLY A 80 6.19 -0.03 0.06
N ILE A 81 6.92 0.76 0.84
CA ILE A 81 8.02 1.62 0.34
C ILE A 81 9.15 0.77 -0.25
N LEU A 82 9.49 -0.34 0.39
CA LEU A 82 10.53 -1.26 -0.11
C LEU A 82 10.11 -1.90 -1.44
N TRP A 83 8.84 -2.29 -1.61
CA TRP A 83 8.31 -2.79 -2.87
C TRP A 83 8.40 -1.75 -3.99
N TYR A 84 8.04 -0.49 -3.74
CA TYR A 84 8.18 0.58 -4.73
C TYR A 84 9.65 0.88 -5.06
N ALA A 85 10.54 0.83 -4.07
CA ALA A 85 11.97 1.03 -4.30
C ALA A 85 12.57 -0.12 -5.14
N TYR A 86 12.14 -1.36 -4.88
CA TYR A 86 12.47 -2.52 -5.71
C TYR A 86 11.97 -2.35 -7.16
N GLU A 87 10.71 -1.99 -7.34
CA GLU A 87 10.13 -1.75 -8.67
C GLU A 87 10.92 -0.72 -9.48
N ALA A 88 11.38 0.35 -8.81
CA ALA A 88 12.13 1.42 -9.45
C ALA A 88 13.59 1.05 -9.78
N SER A 89 14.22 0.20 -8.96
CA SER A 89 15.66 -0.06 -9.05
C SER A 89 16.02 -1.44 -9.61
N GLY A 90 15.14 -2.43 -9.44
CA GLY A 90 15.45 -3.85 -9.68
C GLY A 90 16.43 -4.46 -8.67
N ASP A 91 16.68 -3.79 -7.53
CA ASP A 91 17.63 -4.26 -6.52
C ASP A 91 17.08 -5.45 -5.73
N ALA A 92 17.69 -6.61 -5.91
CA ALA A 92 17.30 -7.86 -5.24
C ALA A 92 17.41 -7.80 -3.69
N ALA A 93 18.25 -6.93 -3.15
CA ALA A 93 18.35 -6.74 -1.71
C ALA A 93 17.10 -6.03 -1.16
N LEU A 94 16.54 -5.08 -1.93
CA LEU A 94 15.28 -4.42 -1.59
C LEU A 94 14.09 -5.38 -1.71
N GLU A 95 14.06 -6.27 -2.73
CA GLU A 95 13.06 -7.33 -2.82
C GLU A 95 13.11 -8.25 -1.60
N THR A 96 14.29 -8.70 -1.22
CA THR A 96 14.48 -9.58 -0.06
C THR A 96 13.95 -8.92 1.22
N ALA A 97 14.27 -7.66 1.43
CA ALA A 97 13.80 -6.91 2.59
C ALA A 97 12.28 -6.69 2.55
N ALA A 98 11.73 -6.34 1.37
CA ALA A 98 10.29 -6.17 1.18
C ALA A 98 9.51 -7.45 1.51
N ARG A 99 9.99 -8.60 1.06
CA ARG A 99 9.42 -9.92 1.39
C ARG A 99 9.48 -10.17 2.89
N GLY A 100 10.64 -9.99 3.53
CA GLY A 100 10.80 -10.25 4.95
C GLY A 100 9.83 -9.44 5.82
N TYR A 101 9.72 -8.12 5.59
CA TYR A 101 8.74 -7.28 6.30
C TYR A 101 7.29 -7.61 5.94
N THR A 102 7.00 -7.94 4.68
CA THR A 102 5.64 -8.34 4.26
C THR A 102 5.22 -9.63 4.97
N GLU A 103 6.06 -10.66 4.93
CA GLU A 103 5.75 -11.99 5.50
C GLU A 103 5.63 -11.94 7.03
N ALA A 104 6.35 -11.03 7.69
CA ALA A 104 6.18 -10.78 9.12
C ALA A 104 4.75 -10.31 9.50
N LEU A 105 3.97 -9.80 8.54
CA LEU A 105 2.58 -9.34 8.75
C LEU A 105 1.53 -10.44 8.44
N ASP A 106 1.92 -11.63 7.97
CA ASP A 106 0.98 -12.68 7.54
C ASP A 106 -0.05 -13.06 8.62
N PHE A 107 0.33 -13.01 9.89
CA PHE A 107 -0.58 -13.30 11.00
C PHE A 107 -1.82 -12.39 11.03
N ILE A 108 -1.73 -11.15 10.53
CA ILE A 108 -2.86 -10.21 10.46
C ILE A 108 -3.98 -10.75 9.57
N ALA A 109 -3.63 -11.36 8.43
CA ALA A 109 -4.60 -12.01 7.55
C ALA A 109 -5.31 -13.21 8.18
N ARG A 110 -4.74 -13.79 9.26
CA ARG A 110 -5.24 -15.04 9.88
C ARG A 110 -6.03 -14.81 11.16
N GLN A 111 -6.09 -13.58 11.65
CA GLN A 111 -6.78 -13.20 12.88
C GLN A 111 -8.03 -12.36 12.58
N PRO A 112 -8.99 -12.27 13.50
CA PRO A 112 -10.04 -11.24 13.42
C PRO A 112 -9.43 -9.85 13.32
N ALA A 113 -10.06 -8.96 12.55
CA ALA A 113 -9.61 -7.58 12.43
C ALA A 113 -9.59 -6.90 13.80
N TYR A 114 -8.45 -6.32 14.16
CA TYR A 114 -8.36 -5.46 15.34
C TYR A 114 -9.16 -4.17 15.12
N ASP A 115 -9.03 -3.60 13.93
CA ASP A 115 -9.80 -2.47 13.43
C ASP A 115 -9.73 -2.42 11.89
N HIS A 116 -10.18 -1.32 11.29
CA HIS A 116 -10.21 -1.16 9.85
C HIS A 116 -8.81 -1.01 9.21
N ASP A 117 -7.78 -0.69 9.98
CA ASP A 117 -6.43 -0.39 9.48
C ASP A 117 -5.79 -1.58 8.76
N ILE A 118 -6.31 -2.80 9.00
CA ILE A 118 -5.83 -4.00 8.31
C ILE A 118 -5.83 -3.85 6.79
N GLY A 119 -6.74 -3.09 6.21
CA GLY A 119 -6.81 -2.90 4.76
C GLY A 119 -5.55 -2.23 4.23
N PHE A 120 -5.19 -1.07 4.75
CA PHE A 120 -4.00 -0.34 4.31
C PHE A 120 -2.68 -0.79 4.99
N ILE A 121 -2.73 -1.72 5.96
CA ILE A 121 -1.54 -2.47 6.38
C ILE A 121 -1.20 -3.54 5.34
N MET A 122 -2.19 -4.33 4.92
CA MET A 122 -1.97 -5.52 4.10
C MET A 122 -1.89 -5.23 2.61
N PHE A 123 -2.63 -4.25 2.09
CA PHE A 123 -2.62 -3.98 0.66
C PHE A 123 -1.32 -3.34 0.16
N PRO A 124 -0.72 -2.33 0.81
CA PRO A 124 0.58 -1.81 0.41
C PRO A 124 1.72 -2.85 0.51
N SER A 125 1.63 -3.80 1.44
CA SER A 125 2.61 -4.86 1.62
C SER A 125 2.35 -6.06 0.71
N PHE A 126 1.37 -6.87 0.99
CA PHE A 126 1.03 -8.09 0.22
C PHE A 126 0.50 -7.79 -1.18
N GLY A 127 -0.31 -6.73 -1.35
CA GLY A 127 -0.83 -6.33 -2.65
C GLY A 127 0.27 -5.94 -3.63
N ASN A 128 1.24 -5.12 -3.20
CA ASN A 128 2.41 -4.80 -4.02
C ASN A 128 3.30 -6.02 -4.23
N GLY A 129 3.50 -6.84 -3.21
CA GLY A 129 4.24 -8.10 -3.33
C GLY A 129 3.64 -9.00 -4.39
N PHE A 130 2.32 -9.23 -4.37
CA PHE A 130 1.63 -10.00 -5.40
C PHE A 130 1.77 -9.36 -6.79
N ARG A 131 1.55 -8.06 -6.91
CA ARG A 131 1.65 -7.34 -8.18
C ARG A 131 3.01 -7.50 -8.85
N LEU A 132 4.09 -7.49 -8.07
CA LEU A 132 5.46 -7.53 -8.58
C LEU A 132 6.02 -8.94 -8.76
N THR A 133 5.51 -9.92 -8.00
CA THR A 133 6.09 -11.26 -7.98
C THR A 133 5.15 -12.35 -8.50
N GLY A 134 3.84 -12.11 -8.48
CA GLY A 134 2.83 -13.11 -8.79
C GLY A 134 2.68 -14.20 -7.73
N ASP A 135 3.25 -14.03 -6.53
CA ASP A 135 3.22 -15.03 -5.47
C ASP A 135 1.77 -15.28 -5.00
N PRO A 136 1.22 -16.49 -5.20
CA PRO A 136 -0.16 -16.78 -4.86
C PRO A 136 -0.47 -16.68 -3.35
N ALA A 137 0.52 -16.88 -2.48
CA ALA A 137 0.34 -16.73 -1.04
C ALA A 137 0.02 -15.27 -0.66
N TYR A 138 0.62 -14.32 -1.37
CA TYR A 138 0.33 -12.91 -1.16
C TYR A 138 -1.09 -12.53 -1.60
N LYS A 139 -1.55 -13.09 -2.71
CA LYS A 139 -2.95 -12.94 -3.15
C LYS A 139 -3.92 -13.47 -2.09
N GLU A 140 -3.66 -14.67 -1.56
CA GLU A 140 -4.49 -15.28 -0.53
C GLU A 140 -4.56 -14.43 0.74
N ALA A 141 -3.43 -13.82 1.15
CA ALA A 141 -3.40 -12.93 2.31
C ALA A 141 -4.26 -11.66 2.09
N VAL A 142 -4.23 -11.07 0.89
CA VAL A 142 -5.10 -9.92 0.56
C VAL A 142 -6.58 -10.31 0.55
N LEU A 143 -6.93 -11.46 -0.03
CA LEU A 143 -8.31 -11.96 -0.05
C LEU A 143 -8.84 -12.22 1.37
N ALA A 144 -8.04 -12.85 2.21
CA ALA A 144 -8.38 -13.09 3.61
C ALA A 144 -8.55 -11.78 4.40
N THR A 145 -7.73 -10.78 4.11
CA THR A 145 -7.86 -9.44 4.70
C THR A 145 -9.16 -8.76 4.27
N ALA A 146 -9.50 -8.83 2.98
CA ALA A 146 -10.74 -8.26 2.46
C ALA A 146 -11.99 -8.86 3.12
N GLU A 147 -12.00 -10.18 3.35
CA GLU A 147 -13.07 -10.85 4.09
C GLU A 147 -13.24 -10.29 5.51
N ARG A 148 -12.13 -10.11 6.23
CA ARG A 148 -12.16 -9.56 7.60
C ARG A 148 -12.56 -8.10 7.63
N LEU A 149 -12.12 -7.32 6.66
CA LEU A 149 -12.51 -5.92 6.51
C LEU A 149 -14.01 -5.81 6.18
N ALA A 150 -14.51 -6.65 5.27
CA ALA A 150 -15.94 -6.71 4.94
C ALA A 150 -16.80 -7.11 6.14
N ALA A 151 -16.29 -7.95 7.05
CA ALA A 151 -16.99 -8.32 8.28
C ALA A 151 -17.19 -7.15 9.27
N LEU A 152 -16.44 -6.06 9.12
CA LEU A 152 -16.66 -4.82 9.88
C LEU A 152 -17.77 -3.93 9.29
N PHE A 153 -18.31 -4.26 8.13
CA PHE A 153 -19.36 -3.49 7.50
C PHE A 153 -20.70 -3.66 8.23
N ASN A 154 -21.35 -2.53 8.51
CA ASN A 154 -22.70 -2.53 9.06
C ASN A 154 -23.69 -2.06 7.98
N PRO A 155 -24.56 -2.93 7.47
CA PRO A 155 -25.50 -2.57 6.41
C PRO A 155 -26.58 -1.56 6.83
N ALA A 156 -26.92 -1.47 8.12
CA ALA A 156 -27.86 -0.46 8.60
C ALA A 156 -27.25 0.95 8.55
N VAL A 157 -25.94 1.06 8.79
CA VAL A 157 -25.18 2.32 8.74
C VAL A 157 -24.71 2.62 7.31
N GLY A 158 -24.31 1.58 6.58
CA GLY A 158 -23.70 1.70 5.26
C GLY A 158 -22.20 2.02 5.30
N THR A 159 -21.50 1.74 6.42
CA THR A 159 -20.05 1.93 6.54
C THR A 159 -19.36 0.77 7.25
N ILE A 160 -18.06 0.66 7.03
CA ILE A 160 -17.16 -0.20 7.76
C ILE A 160 -16.87 0.45 9.11
N LEU A 161 -17.02 -0.31 10.20
CA LEU A 161 -16.69 0.13 11.56
C LEU A 161 -15.17 0.35 11.67
N SER A 162 -14.76 1.56 12.06
CA SER A 162 -13.33 1.86 12.13
C SER A 162 -12.68 1.25 13.36
N TRP A 163 -13.18 1.55 14.54
CA TRP A 163 -12.58 1.10 15.79
C TRP A 163 -13.59 0.34 16.66
N PRO A 164 -13.67 -1.00 16.55
CA PRO A 164 -14.60 -1.82 17.34
C PRO A 164 -14.47 -1.59 18.86
N ARG A 165 -13.24 -1.44 19.35
CA ARG A 165 -12.94 -1.20 20.77
C ARG A 165 -13.41 0.16 21.29
N GLU A 166 -13.58 1.13 20.40
CA GLU A 166 -13.98 2.49 20.74
C GLU A 166 -15.49 2.72 20.66
N VAL A 167 -16.27 1.72 20.27
CA VAL A 167 -17.73 1.81 20.22
C VAL A 167 -18.34 2.31 21.54
N PRO A 168 -17.90 1.85 22.72
CA PRO A 168 -18.42 2.38 23.98
C PRO A 168 -18.08 3.86 24.21
N ASN A 169 -16.89 4.29 23.80
CA ASN A 169 -16.41 5.66 24.01
C ASN A 169 -17.12 6.64 23.06
N PHE A 170 -17.35 6.26 21.81
CA PHE A 170 -18.12 7.04 20.85
C PHE A 170 -19.64 6.91 21.04
N GLY A 171 -20.09 5.91 21.79
CA GLY A 171 -21.51 5.63 21.98
C GLY A 171 -22.22 5.10 20.75
N GLY A 172 -21.53 4.56 19.75
CA GLY A 172 -22.12 4.04 18.52
C GLY A 172 -21.11 3.55 17.50
N HIS A 173 -21.62 3.17 16.32
CA HIS A 173 -20.80 2.80 15.18
C HIS A 173 -20.01 4.01 14.69
N ASN A 174 -18.69 3.94 14.81
CA ASN A 174 -17.79 4.99 14.37
C ASN A 174 -17.14 4.64 13.05
N THR A 175 -17.04 5.63 12.18
CA THR A 175 -16.27 5.53 10.93
C THR A 175 -15.43 6.78 10.74
N ILE A 176 -14.21 6.61 10.26
CA ILE A 176 -13.27 7.71 10.05
C ILE A 176 -12.92 7.85 8.56
N MET A 177 -12.46 9.04 8.17
CA MET A 177 -12.25 9.41 6.78
C MET A 177 -11.23 8.52 6.07
N ASP A 178 -10.16 8.13 6.73
CA ASP A 178 -9.09 7.30 6.17
C ASP A 178 -9.51 5.84 5.91
N ASN A 179 -10.66 5.41 6.45
CA ASN A 179 -11.26 4.14 6.04
C ASN A 179 -11.51 4.06 4.53
N MET A 180 -11.59 5.20 3.83
CA MET A 180 -11.64 5.27 2.37
C MET A 180 -10.43 4.60 1.68
N LEU A 181 -9.25 4.56 2.33
CA LEU A 181 -8.06 3.87 1.82
C LEU A 181 -8.27 2.36 1.72
N ASN A 182 -9.11 1.78 2.57
CA ASN A 182 -9.37 0.35 2.60
C ASN A 182 -10.24 -0.14 1.43
N LEU A 183 -10.96 0.77 0.77
CA LEU A 183 -11.85 0.42 -0.33
C LEU A 183 -11.10 -0.17 -1.52
N GLU A 184 -9.84 0.22 -1.72
CA GLU A 184 -8.96 -0.37 -2.72
C GLU A 184 -8.82 -1.88 -2.51
N THR A 185 -8.62 -2.33 -1.27
CA THR A 185 -8.54 -3.75 -0.91
C THR A 185 -9.81 -4.50 -1.31
N LEU A 186 -11.00 -3.93 -1.02
CA LEU A 186 -12.28 -4.55 -1.35
C LEU A 186 -12.55 -4.61 -2.85
N PHE A 187 -12.28 -3.52 -3.59
CA PHE A 187 -12.41 -3.49 -5.04
C PHE A 187 -11.49 -4.50 -5.71
N TRP A 188 -10.22 -4.50 -5.30
CA TRP A 188 -9.25 -5.44 -5.85
C TRP A 188 -9.64 -6.89 -5.57
N ALA A 189 -10.04 -7.19 -4.35
CA ALA A 189 -10.41 -8.53 -3.93
C ALA A 189 -11.63 -9.05 -4.69
N ALA A 190 -12.68 -8.23 -4.87
CA ALA A 190 -13.87 -8.57 -5.63
C ALA A 190 -13.55 -8.93 -7.11
N GLU A 191 -12.54 -8.30 -7.70
CA GLU A 191 -12.10 -8.56 -9.08
C GLU A 191 -11.09 -9.71 -9.20
N ASN A 192 -10.49 -10.15 -8.07
CA ASN A 192 -9.44 -11.15 -8.06
C ASN A 192 -9.83 -12.48 -7.39
N GLY A 193 -11.11 -12.78 -7.33
CA GLY A 193 -11.63 -14.08 -6.88
C GLY A 193 -12.20 -14.08 -5.46
N GLY A 194 -12.32 -12.92 -4.83
CA GLY A 194 -13.11 -12.71 -3.61
C GLY A 194 -14.61 -12.62 -3.89
N ASP A 195 -15.39 -12.33 -2.84
CA ASP A 195 -16.83 -12.14 -2.98
C ASP A 195 -17.14 -10.86 -3.79
N PRO A 196 -17.88 -10.96 -4.92
CA PRO A 196 -18.28 -9.78 -5.70
C PRO A 196 -19.07 -8.74 -4.91
N ALA A 197 -19.78 -9.13 -3.84
CA ALA A 197 -20.51 -8.23 -2.97
C ALA A 197 -19.61 -7.22 -2.21
N TRP A 198 -18.33 -7.49 -2.08
CA TRP A 198 -17.40 -6.53 -1.45
C TRP A 198 -17.26 -5.23 -2.22
N LYS A 199 -17.51 -5.25 -3.53
CA LYS A 199 -17.60 -4.03 -4.34
C LYS A 199 -18.77 -3.14 -3.91
N ASP A 200 -19.94 -3.74 -3.64
CA ASP A 200 -21.11 -2.99 -3.18
C ASP A 200 -20.89 -2.42 -1.77
N ILE A 201 -20.19 -3.14 -0.90
CA ILE A 201 -19.75 -2.63 0.40
C ILE A 201 -18.88 -1.38 0.22
N ALA A 202 -17.89 -1.44 -0.67
CA ALA A 202 -16.98 -0.31 -0.93
C ALA A 202 -17.73 0.92 -1.46
N VAL A 203 -18.62 0.73 -2.43
CA VAL A 203 -19.45 1.81 -2.99
C VAL A 203 -20.36 2.42 -1.93
N THR A 204 -21.07 1.58 -1.16
CA THR A 204 -21.98 2.04 -0.10
C THR A 204 -21.24 2.82 0.98
N HIS A 205 -20.04 2.35 1.37
CA HIS A 205 -19.19 3.06 2.32
C HIS A 205 -18.80 4.44 1.79
N ALA A 206 -18.37 4.53 0.53
CA ALA A 206 -17.96 5.79 -0.08
C ALA A 206 -19.12 6.79 -0.14
N ASP A 207 -20.32 6.35 -0.56
CA ASP A 207 -21.52 7.19 -0.65
C ASP A 207 -21.93 7.71 0.74
N THR A 208 -21.88 6.87 1.77
CA THR A 208 -22.20 7.25 3.14
C THR A 208 -21.17 8.23 3.70
N THR A 209 -19.89 7.98 3.45
CA THR A 209 -18.79 8.88 3.83
C THR A 209 -18.93 10.24 3.16
N MET A 210 -19.24 10.27 1.86
CA MET A 210 -19.47 11.52 1.15
C MET A 210 -20.64 12.33 1.74
N ARG A 211 -21.69 11.65 2.19
CA ARG A 211 -22.88 12.30 2.77
C ARG A 211 -22.63 12.90 4.15
N TYR A 212 -21.85 12.25 5.00
CA TYR A 212 -21.79 12.58 6.43
C TYR A 212 -20.43 13.14 6.89
N ASN A 213 -19.34 12.83 6.18
CA ASN A 213 -18.01 13.31 6.56
C ASN A 213 -17.63 14.62 5.85
N PHE A 214 -18.31 15.02 4.78
CA PHE A 214 -18.01 16.28 4.09
C PHE A 214 -18.93 17.41 4.55
N ARG A 215 -18.34 18.59 4.77
CA ARG A 215 -19.07 19.82 5.02
C ARG A 215 -19.43 20.51 3.70
N PRO A 216 -20.42 21.44 3.71
CA PRO A 216 -20.79 22.19 2.51
C PRO A 216 -19.66 23.00 1.88
N ASP A 217 -18.65 23.37 2.65
CA ASP A 217 -17.46 24.11 2.19
C ASP A 217 -16.36 23.21 1.58
N GLY A 218 -16.58 21.89 1.53
CA GLY A 218 -15.64 20.91 1.00
C GLY A 218 -14.60 20.42 1.99
N THR A 219 -14.58 20.92 3.23
CA THR A 219 -13.77 20.35 4.31
C THR A 219 -14.42 19.08 4.85
N SER A 220 -13.64 18.26 5.58
CA SER A 220 -14.15 17.00 6.11
C SER A 220 -14.08 16.93 7.63
N TYR A 221 -15.04 16.18 8.20
CA TYR A 221 -14.90 15.63 9.55
C TYR A 221 -14.05 14.37 9.47
N HIS A 222 -13.19 14.16 10.45
CA HIS A 222 -12.42 12.93 10.52
C HIS A 222 -13.31 11.75 10.95
N VAL A 223 -14.16 11.95 11.96
CA VAL A 223 -15.03 10.91 12.53
C VAL A 223 -16.49 11.24 12.27
N ALA A 224 -17.29 10.23 11.92
CA ALA A 224 -18.74 10.24 11.96
C ALA A 224 -19.25 9.07 12.80
N VAL A 225 -20.30 9.32 13.60
CA VAL A 225 -20.87 8.33 14.53
C VAL A 225 -22.34 8.12 14.23
N PHE A 226 -22.75 6.85 14.26
CA PHE A 226 -24.10 6.42 13.91
C PHE A 226 -24.67 5.49 14.99
N ASP A 227 -25.97 5.42 15.03
CA ASP A 227 -26.67 4.35 15.72
C ASP A 227 -26.49 3.04 14.95
N ALA A 228 -25.95 2.02 15.62
CA ALA A 228 -25.58 0.77 14.97
C ALA A 228 -26.79 -0.08 14.51
N GLU A 229 -27.95 0.11 15.13
CA GLU A 229 -29.16 -0.66 14.84
C GLU A 229 -30.01 0.00 13.76
N THR A 230 -30.16 1.31 13.85
CA THR A 230 -31.03 2.09 12.96
C THR A 230 -30.33 2.75 11.79
N GLY A 231 -28.99 2.84 11.84
CA GLY A 231 -28.18 3.60 10.90
C GLY A 231 -28.32 5.12 11.01
N ALA A 232 -29.03 5.61 12.01
CA ALA A 232 -29.24 7.04 12.18
C ALA A 232 -27.92 7.76 12.51
N TYR A 233 -27.60 8.82 11.76
CA TYR A 233 -26.47 9.69 12.06
C TYR A 233 -26.65 10.36 13.42
N ARG A 234 -25.61 10.36 14.24
CA ARG A 234 -25.61 10.99 15.57
C ARG A 234 -24.84 12.29 15.59
N TYR A 235 -23.54 12.25 15.20
CA TYR A 235 -22.66 13.43 15.19
C TYR A 235 -21.36 13.16 14.41
N SER A 236 -20.63 14.25 14.14
CA SER A 236 -19.27 14.26 13.59
C SER A 236 -18.39 15.24 14.34
#